data_1ee4921c386a6194511a29e390fcd663
#
_entry.id   1ee4921c386a6194511a29e390fcd663
#
_cell.length_a   1.000
_cell.length_b   1.000
_cell.length_c   1.000
_cell.angle_alpha   90.00
_cell.angle_beta   90.00
_cell.angle_gamma   90.00
#
_symmetry.space_group_name_H-M   'P 1'
#
loop_
_entity.id
_entity.type
_entity.pdbx_description
1 polymer ?
#
loop_
_entity_poly.entity_id
_entity_poly.type
_entity_poly.pdbx_seq_one_letter_code
_entity_poly.pdbx_strand_id
1 'polypeptide(L)'
;MHFVNALHKAGIGIIMDFVPVHFVKDNYALAKFDGTPLYEYTKDEDAHSEWGTYNFNLWKEEVRSFLMSAANFWIDVYHFDGLRMDAISNAIFWHGNKNNGVNEGACDFMKRMNFELNKAHDGKIMLIAEDSTDFPNVTKSTLDNGLGFDYKWDLGWMNDTLDYCKKDPIYRQWHHYDVTFSMAYFYSEKFINVFSHDEVVHGKATIVDKMWGSYEDKFSQARAVYTYMFTHPGKKLNFMGNEIGQLREWDETKSCDWFLLEYPMHDAFNHMFQDLGKLYVENDAFWKDDYNPCSFEWVNADDTQHNMFSYLRKGTKKDYLIILNFSTNPYAKQQFGVGISGEYKEVLNTQWAKYNGNLPSDTAQKCQAVRLSRNGKPFMIQCDVPSLGATVFEV
;
A
#
# COMPACT_ATOMS: atom_id res chain seq x y z
N MET A 1 22.41 -9.84 -12.34
CA MET A 1 22.24 -11.32 -12.45
C MET A 1 22.51 -12.06 -11.14
N HIS A 2 23.71 -11.97 -10.50
CA HIS A 2 23.98 -12.72 -9.25
C HIS A 2 22.97 -12.44 -8.15
N PHE A 3 22.64 -11.18 -7.91
CA PHE A 3 21.64 -10.74 -6.91
C PHE A 3 20.26 -11.30 -7.22
N VAL A 4 19.77 -11.15 -8.47
CA VAL A 4 18.47 -11.69 -8.90
C VAL A 4 18.41 -13.20 -8.69
N ASN A 5 19.45 -13.92 -9.12
CA ASN A 5 19.54 -15.38 -8.92
C ASN A 5 19.55 -15.79 -7.43
N ALA A 6 20.16 -14.99 -6.56
CA ALA A 6 20.13 -15.25 -5.11
C ALA A 6 18.73 -15.09 -4.52
N LEU A 7 18.00 -14.06 -4.93
CA LEU A 7 16.60 -13.85 -4.51
C LEU A 7 15.68 -14.97 -5.03
N HIS A 8 15.80 -15.34 -6.30
CA HIS A 8 15.01 -16.44 -6.86
C HIS A 8 15.26 -17.77 -6.14
N LYS A 9 16.53 -18.07 -5.78
CA LYS A 9 16.84 -19.25 -4.95
C LYS A 9 16.23 -19.21 -3.56
N ALA A 10 15.98 -18.03 -3.03
CA ALA A 10 15.27 -17.84 -1.77
C ALA A 10 13.74 -17.83 -1.93
N GLY A 11 13.22 -18.01 -3.15
CA GLY A 11 11.78 -17.95 -3.46
C GLY A 11 11.20 -16.54 -3.44
N ILE A 12 12.05 -15.51 -3.64
CA ILE A 12 11.67 -14.09 -3.64
C ILE A 12 11.69 -13.58 -5.07
N GLY A 13 10.55 -13.07 -5.55
CA GLY A 13 10.45 -12.33 -6.81
C GLY A 13 11.09 -10.95 -6.69
N ILE A 14 11.51 -10.38 -7.83
CA ILE A 14 12.15 -9.07 -7.85
C ILE A 14 11.50 -8.16 -8.90
N ILE A 15 11.12 -6.96 -8.47
CA ILE A 15 10.53 -5.92 -9.31
C ILE A 15 11.58 -4.83 -9.55
N MET A 16 11.78 -4.45 -10.81
CA MET A 16 12.65 -3.33 -11.19
C MET A 16 11.88 -2.02 -11.08
N ASP A 17 12.46 -1.03 -10.42
CA ASP A 17 11.95 0.34 -10.49
C ASP A 17 12.38 0.97 -11.83
N PHE A 18 11.42 1.22 -12.70
CA PHE A 18 11.63 1.65 -14.08
C PHE A 18 11.03 3.04 -14.28
N VAL A 19 11.83 3.97 -14.83
CA VAL A 19 11.42 5.37 -15.00
C VAL A 19 11.25 5.70 -16.49
N PRO A 20 10.08 5.43 -17.10
CA PRO A 20 9.86 5.70 -18.52
C PRO A 20 9.39 7.13 -18.82
N VAL A 21 9.24 7.98 -17.80
CA VAL A 21 8.63 9.31 -17.91
C VAL A 21 9.67 10.40 -18.13
N HIS A 22 10.77 10.37 -17.37
CA HIS A 22 11.78 11.43 -17.39
C HIS A 22 13.19 10.88 -17.18
N PHE A 23 14.20 11.71 -17.47
CA PHE A 23 15.62 11.37 -17.33
C PHE A 23 16.48 12.58 -16.97
N VAL A 24 17.65 12.32 -16.39
CA VAL A 24 18.58 13.35 -15.90
C VAL A 24 19.22 14.15 -17.03
N LYS A 25 19.58 15.40 -16.73
CA LYS A 25 20.20 16.35 -17.69
C LYS A 25 21.73 16.28 -17.71
N ASP A 26 22.28 15.08 -17.56
CA ASP A 26 23.73 14.91 -17.57
C ASP A 26 24.33 15.07 -18.97
N ASN A 27 25.41 15.85 -19.07
CA ASN A 27 26.06 16.16 -20.35
C ASN A 27 26.68 14.94 -21.05
N TYR A 28 26.86 13.84 -20.33
CA TYR A 28 27.42 12.59 -20.84
C TYR A 28 26.35 11.50 -21.07
N ALA A 29 25.09 11.84 -20.91
CA ALA A 29 23.97 10.89 -21.02
C ALA A 29 23.02 11.25 -22.18
N LEU A 30 21.70 11.10 -22.00
CA LEU A 30 20.71 11.19 -23.06
C LEU A 30 20.34 12.65 -23.44
N ALA A 31 20.52 13.59 -22.50
CA ALA A 31 20.12 14.98 -22.71
C ALA A 31 20.86 15.61 -23.89
N LYS A 32 20.10 16.07 -24.92
CA LYS A 32 20.64 16.62 -26.17
C LYS A 32 21.76 15.75 -26.76
N PHE A 33 21.52 14.44 -26.83
CA PHE A 33 22.52 13.42 -27.13
C PHE A 33 23.34 13.70 -28.40
N ASP A 34 22.73 14.21 -29.45
CA ASP A 34 23.37 14.59 -30.71
C ASP A 34 23.45 16.13 -30.89
N GLY A 35 23.27 16.88 -29.81
CA GLY A 35 23.19 18.34 -29.83
C GLY A 35 21.79 18.89 -30.09
N THR A 36 20.81 18.03 -30.33
CA THR A 36 19.40 18.38 -30.51
C THR A 36 18.50 17.62 -29.51
N PRO A 37 17.24 18.01 -29.31
CA PRO A 37 16.26 17.25 -28.51
C PRO A 37 15.93 15.89 -29.17
N LEU A 38 16.78 14.88 -28.94
CA LEU A 38 16.59 13.55 -29.52
C LEU A 38 15.58 12.72 -28.73
N TYR A 39 15.77 12.62 -27.43
CA TYR A 39 14.92 11.84 -26.51
C TYR A 39 13.82 12.68 -25.88
N GLU A 40 14.11 13.94 -25.58
CA GLU A 40 13.19 14.88 -24.97
C GLU A 40 12.24 15.54 -25.98
N TYR A 41 11.18 16.20 -25.47
CA TYR A 41 10.32 17.04 -26.28
C TYR A 41 11.09 18.25 -26.82
N THR A 42 10.73 18.70 -28.04
CA THR A 42 11.37 19.84 -28.69
C THR A 42 10.95 21.19 -28.08
N LYS A 43 9.70 21.22 -27.60
CA LYS A 43 9.11 22.41 -27.00
C LYS A 43 9.55 22.48 -25.55
N ASP A 44 10.14 23.59 -25.14
CA ASP A 44 10.79 23.75 -23.84
C ASP A 44 9.84 23.50 -22.65
N GLU A 45 8.59 23.97 -22.74
CA GLU A 45 7.58 23.75 -21.71
C GLU A 45 7.20 22.27 -21.52
N ASP A 46 7.25 21.45 -22.57
CA ASP A 46 6.94 20.02 -22.53
C ASP A 46 8.17 19.20 -22.14
N ALA A 47 9.37 19.72 -22.44
CA ALA A 47 10.62 19.03 -22.21
C ALA A 47 11.04 18.97 -20.75
N HIS A 48 10.64 19.94 -19.92
CA HIS A 48 11.09 20.04 -18.54
C HIS A 48 10.10 19.41 -17.55
N SER A 49 10.59 18.55 -16.67
CA SER A 49 9.82 18.08 -15.52
C SER A 49 9.92 19.05 -14.34
N GLU A 50 9.01 18.93 -13.40
CA GLU A 50 9.03 19.68 -12.14
C GLU A 50 10.25 19.33 -11.24
N TRP A 51 10.88 18.17 -11.46
CA TRP A 51 12.08 17.72 -10.73
C TRP A 51 13.41 18.17 -11.36
N GLY A 52 13.37 19.07 -12.36
CA GLY A 52 14.56 19.55 -13.01
C GLY A 52 15.17 18.59 -14.04
N THR A 53 14.50 17.51 -14.40
CA THR A 53 14.89 16.52 -15.41
C THR A 53 14.26 16.84 -16.78
N TYR A 54 14.54 16.05 -17.80
CA TYR A 54 13.85 16.10 -19.09
C TYR A 54 12.81 15.00 -19.21
N ASN A 55 11.64 15.33 -19.79
CA ASN A 55 10.60 14.37 -20.13
C ASN A 55 10.93 13.65 -21.44
N PHE A 56 10.77 12.32 -21.49
CA PHE A 56 10.84 11.56 -22.73
C PHE A 56 9.70 11.97 -23.68
N ASN A 57 10.05 12.20 -24.94
CA ASN A 57 9.05 12.45 -25.99
C ASN A 57 8.38 11.14 -26.42
N LEU A 58 7.31 10.76 -25.71
CA LEU A 58 6.58 9.51 -25.91
C LEU A 58 5.71 9.49 -27.19
N TRP A 59 5.79 10.53 -28.03
CA TRP A 59 5.22 10.55 -29.39
C TRP A 59 6.19 10.04 -30.45
N LYS A 60 7.51 10.03 -30.15
CA LYS A 60 8.54 9.53 -31.07
C LYS A 60 8.66 8.02 -31.01
N GLU A 61 8.54 7.33 -32.13
CA GLU A 61 8.67 5.88 -32.23
C GLU A 61 10.06 5.36 -31.82
N GLU A 62 11.11 6.14 -32.10
CA GLU A 62 12.50 5.81 -31.70
C GLU A 62 12.66 5.81 -30.16
N VAL A 63 12.06 6.78 -29.47
CA VAL A 63 12.06 6.87 -28.00
C VAL A 63 11.24 5.73 -27.40
N ARG A 64 10.07 5.44 -27.97
CA ARG A 64 9.25 4.30 -27.57
C ARG A 64 10.01 2.98 -27.75
N SER A 65 10.66 2.78 -28.90
CA SER A 65 11.48 1.60 -29.17
C SER A 65 12.62 1.45 -28.16
N PHE A 66 13.30 2.54 -27.84
CA PHE A 66 14.35 2.56 -26.83
C PHE A 66 13.84 2.12 -25.45
N LEU A 67 12.76 2.73 -24.95
CA LEU A 67 12.18 2.42 -23.65
C LEU A 67 11.62 0.99 -23.58
N MET A 68 10.91 0.53 -24.62
CA MET A 68 10.39 -0.84 -24.68
C MET A 68 11.53 -1.87 -24.72
N SER A 69 12.62 -1.57 -25.45
CA SER A 69 13.80 -2.44 -25.50
C SER A 69 14.50 -2.49 -24.15
N ALA A 70 14.62 -1.34 -23.44
CA ALA A 70 15.19 -1.29 -22.10
C ALA A 70 14.35 -2.08 -21.10
N ALA A 71 13.01 -1.94 -21.12
CA ALA A 71 12.11 -2.70 -20.26
C ALA A 71 12.24 -4.21 -20.49
N ASN A 72 12.19 -4.63 -21.76
CA ASN A 72 12.36 -6.05 -22.12
C ASN A 72 13.72 -6.60 -21.75
N PHE A 73 14.80 -5.80 -21.90
CA PHE A 73 16.16 -6.19 -21.51
C PHE A 73 16.28 -6.55 -20.02
N TRP A 74 15.67 -5.77 -19.14
CA TRP A 74 15.70 -6.06 -17.71
C TRP A 74 14.95 -7.35 -17.37
N ILE A 75 13.84 -7.62 -18.03
CA ILE A 75 13.04 -8.84 -17.84
C ILE A 75 13.74 -10.05 -18.47
N ASP A 76 14.11 -9.97 -19.75
CA ASP A 76 14.61 -11.11 -20.53
C ASP A 76 16.03 -11.50 -20.13
N VAL A 77 16.94 -10.53 -19.99
CA VAL A 77 18.36 -10.77 -19.74
C VAL A 77 18.69 -10.86 -18.25
N TYR A 78 18.08 -10.01 -17.40
CA TYR A 78 18.32 -10.00 -15.97
C TYR A 78 17.32 -10.80 -15.16
N HIS A 79 16.21 -11.22 -15.79
CA HIS A 79 15.16 -12.04 -15.19
C HIS A 79 14.43 -11.36 -14.03
N PHE A 80 14.14 -10.07 -14.17
CA PHE A 80 13.20 -9.41 -13.27
C PHE A 80 11.79 -9.96 -13.49
N ASP A 81 11.05 -10.15 -12.39
CA ASP A 81 9.68 -10.68 -12.41
C ASP A 81 8.63 -9.61 -12.74
N GLY A 82 9.05 -8.36 -12.81
CA GLY A 82 8.18 -7.25 -13.16
C GLY A 82 8.84 -5.89 -13.10
N LEU A 83 8.07 -4.87 -13.44
CA LEU A 83 8.46 -3.47 -13.45
C LEU A 83 7.47 -2.63 -12.65
N ARG A 84 7.97 -1.73 -11.80
CA ARG A 84 7.17 -0.62 -11.27
C ARG A 84 7.53 0.62 -12.06
N MET A 85 6.53 1.24 -12.66
CA MET A 85 6.71 2.44 -13.48
C MET A 85 6.43 3.68 -12.65
N ASP A 86 7.49 4.48 -12.49
CA ASP A 86 7.54 5.68 -11.70
C ASP A 86 6.73 6.81 -12.36
N ALA A 87 6.00 7.58 -11.53
CA ALA A 87 5.38 8.86 -11.86
C ALA A 87 4.58 8.90 -13.17
N ILE A 88 3.85 7.82 -13.52
CA ILE A 88 3.14 7.75 -14.80
C ILE A 88 2.07 8.84 -14.96
N SER A 89 1.57 9.42 -13.86
CA SER A 89 0.68 10.58 -13.88
C SER A 89 1.28 11.77 -14.64
N ASN A 90 2.59 11.97 -14.52
CA ASN A 90 3.32 13.03 -15.20
C ASN A 90 3.50 12.79 -16.72
N ALA A 91 3.32 11.55 -17.14
CA ALA A 91 3.24 11.21 -18.56
C ALA A 91 1.80 11.24 -19.08
N ILE A 92 0.82 10.74 -18.30
CA ILE A 92 -0.60 10.71 -18.66
C ILE A 92 -1.16 12.11 -18.90
N PHE A 93 -0.83 13.04 -18.03
CA PHE A 93 -1.27 14.44 -18.17
C PHE A 93 -0.11 15.34 -18.54
N TRP A 94 -0.34 16.28 -19.45
CA TRP A 94 0.67 17.27 -19.78
C TRP A 94 1.12 18.02 -18.51
N HIS A 95 2.44 18.01 -18.28
CA HIS A 95 3.09 18.62 -17.10
C HIS A 95 2.56 18.07 -15.75
N GLY A 96 2.11 16.82 -15.71
CA GLY A 96 1.54 16.21 -14.51
C GLY A 96 0.20 16.79 -14.02
N ASN A 97 -0.41 17.67 -14.81
CA ASN A 97 -1.60 18.41 -14.40
C ASN A 97 -2.80 18.08 -15.30
N LYS A 98 -3.84 17.47 -14.70
CA LYS A 98 -5.06 17.08 -15.44
C LYS A 98 -5.76 18.24 -16.17
N ASN A 99 -5.58 19.48 -15.70
CA ASN A 99 -6.16 20.65 -16.36
C ASN A 99 -5.48 20.98 -17.71
N ASN A 100 -4.29 20.47 -17.96
CA ASN A 100 -3.57 20.63 -19.22
C ASN A 100 -3.98 19.58 -20.27
N GLY A 101 -4.87 18.64 -19.90
CA GLY A 101 -5.36 17.58 -20.77
C GLY A 101 -4.48 16.35 -20.79
N VAL A 102 -5.00 15.30 -21.43
CA VAL A 102 -4.33 14.00 -21.54
C VAL A 102 -3.29 14.03 -22.66
N ASN A 103 -2.11 13.46 -22.37
CA ASN A 103 -1.07 13.18 -23.35
C ASN A 103 -1.36 11.82 -24.01
N GLU A 104 -2.13 11.83 -25.09
CA GLU A 104 -2.57 10.62 -25.78
C GLU A 104 -1.38 9.76 -26.27
N GLY A 105 -0.27 10.40 -26.68
CA GLY A 105 0.94 9.69 -27.08
C GLY A 105 1.58 8.91 -25.96
N ALA A 106 1.56 9.43 -24.74
CA ALA A 106 2.05 8.70 -23.57
C ALA A 106 1.13 7.55 -23.18
N CYS A 107 -0.19 7.78 -23.21
CA CYS A 107 -1.17 6.70 -22.95
C CYS A 107 -1.05 5.56 -23.95
N ASP A 108 -0.91 5.89 -25.25
CA ASP A 108 -0.71 4.91 -26.32
C ASP A 108 0.61 4.14 -26.15
N PHE A 109 1.69 4.83 -25.79
CA PHE A 109 2.97 4.19 -25.47
C PHE A 109 2.83 3.18 -24.33
N MET A 110 2.19 3.55 -23.20
CA MET A 110 2.01 2.65 -22.06
C MET A 110 1.16 1.43 -22.43
N LYS A 111 0.05 1.62 -23.14
CA LYS A 111 -0.77 0.52 -23.64
C LYS A 111 0.04 -0.45 -24.50
N ARG A 112 0.79 0.08 -25.46
CA ARG A 112 1.62 -0.72 -26.35
C ARG A 112 2.72 -1.46 -25.60
N MET A 113 3.45 -0.76 -24.73
CA MET A 113 4.53 -1.36 -23.94
C MET A 113 4.01 -2.50 -23.06
N ASN A 114 2.94 -2.27 -22.30
CA ASN A 114 2.36 -3.28 -21.43
C ASN A 114 1.81 -4.48 -22.20
N PHE A 115 1.16 -4.24 -23.34
CA PHE A 115 0.68 -5.31 -24.22
C PHE A 115 1.82 -6.17 -24.77
N GLU A 116 2.86 -5.54 -25.33
CA GLU A 116 3.98 -6.28 -25.95
C GLU A 116 4.84 -7.01 -24.90
N LEU A 117 5.07 -6.42 -23.73
CA LEU A 117 5.77 -7.09 -22.65
C LEU A 117 4.99 -8.31 -22.13
N ASN A 118 3.70 -8.16 -21.88
CA ASN A 118 2.85 -9.28 -21.45
C ASN A 118 2.81 -10.41 -22.51
N LYS A 119 2.73 -10.05 -23.78
CA LYS A 119 2.75 -11.01 -24.89
C LYS A 119 4.10 -11.73 -25.01
N ALA A 120 5.21 -11.00 -24.87
CA ALA A 120 6.57 -11.57 -24.97
C ALA A 120 6.89 -12.54 -23.82
N HIS A 121 6.31 -12.34 -22.66
CA HIS A 121 6.59 -13.11 -21.45
C HIS A 121 5.39 -13.96 -20.96
N ASP A 122 4.44 -14.28 -21.84
CA ASP A 122 3.27 -15.15 -21.56
C ASP A 122 2.44 -14.68 -20.35
N GLY A 123 2.37 -13.37 -20.08
CA GLY A 123 1.67 -12.81 -18.94
C GLY A 123 2.25 -13.18 -17.56
N LYS A 124 3.52 -13.57 -17.50
CA LYS A 124 4.18 -14.01 -16.26
C LYS A 124 4.94 -12.90 -15.55
N ILE A 125 4.89 -11.70 -16.06
CA ILE A 125 5.52 -10.52 -15.47
C ILE A 125 4.49 -9.66 -14.77
N MET A 126 4.92 -8.88 -13.80
CA MET A 126 4.08 -7.95 -13.05
C MET A 126 4.39 -6.51 -13.46
N LEU A 127 3.36 -5.77 -13.90
CA LEU A 127 3.47 -4.37 -14.29
C LEU A 127 2.70 -3.50 -13.30
N ILE A 128 3.41 -2.64 -12.59
CA ILE A 128 2.87 -1.82 -11.51
C ILE A 128 2.97 -0.34 -11.90
N ALA A 129 1.89 0.38 -11.70
CA ALA A 129 1.81 1.83 -11.93
C ALA A 129 1.94 2.61 -10.63
N GLU A 130 2.81 3.60 -10.59
CA GLU A 130 2.68 4.69 -9.63
C GLU A 130 1.92 5.84 -10.29
N ASP A 131 0.68 6.02 -9.86
CA ASP A 131 -0.18 7.09 -10.33
C ASP A 131 -0.99 7.68 -9.18
N SER A 132 -0.82 8.97 -8.94
CA SER A 132 -1.49 9.71 -7.86
C SER A 132 -2.84 10.29 -8.29
N THR A 133 -3.29 10.04 -9.52
CA THR A 133 -4.49 10.66 -10.09
C THR A 133 -5.70 9.72 -10.13
N ASP A 134 -6.84 10.29 -10.45
CA ASP A 134 -8.09 9.59 -10.72
C ASP A 134 -8.24 9.16 -12.20
N PHE A 135 -7.12 9.06 -12.96
CA PHE A 135 -7.17 8.59 -14.34
C PHE A 135 -7.73 7.16 -14.39
N PRO A 136 -8.78 6.91 -15.20
CA PRO A 136 -9.51 5.65 -15.14
C PRO A 136 -8.84 4.53 -15.93
N ASN A 137 -9.14 3.29 -15.54
CA ASN A 137 -8.76 2.06 -16.27
C ASN A 137 -7.23 1.85 -16.38
N VAL A 138 -6.45 2.31 -15.40
CA VAL A 138 -5.00 2.07 -15.36
C VAL A 138 -4.70 0.57 -15.32
N THR A 139 -5.44 -0.18 -14.50
CA THR A 139 -5.25 -1.62 -14.33
C THR A 139 -6.19 -2.50 -15.16
N LYS A 140 -6.95 -1.89 -16.05
CA LYS A 140 -7.81 -2.62 -16.98
C LYS A 140 -7.01 -3.12 -18.18
N SER A 141 -7.42 -4.25 -18.73
CA SER A 141 -6.80 -4.82 -19.94
C SER A 141 -6.74 -3.82 -21.09
N THR A 142 -5.65 -3.84 -21.86
CA THR A 142 -5.51 -3.06 -23.09
C THR A 142 -6.57 -3.41 -24.14
N LEU A 143 -7.07 -4.65 -24.14
CA LEU A 143 -8.17 -5.08 -25.00
C LEU A 143 -9.50 -4.42 -24.64
N ASP A 144 -9.65 -3.98 -23.40
CA ASP A 144 -10.82 -3.26 -22.88
C ASP A 144 -10.55 -1.74 -22.75
N ASN A 145 -9.60 -1.24 -23.52
CA ASN A 145 -9.17 0.16 -23.56
C ASN A 145 -8.54 0.69 -22.25
N GLY A 146 -8.00 -0.21 -21.42
CA GLY A 146 -7.19 0.17 -20.25
C GLY A 146 -5.72 0.38 -20.60
N LEU A 147 -4.90 0.83 -19.63
CA LEU A 147 -3.46 0.97 -19.82
C LEU A 147 -2.71 -0.36 -19.69
N GLY A 148 -3.32 -1.42 -19.11
CA GLY A 148 -2.77 -2.77 -19.06
C GLY A 148 -1.77 -3.01 -17.93
N PHE A 149 -1.77 -2.19 -16.88
CA PHE A 149 -1.03 -2.50 -15.67
C PHE A 149 -1.74 -3.59 -14.87
N ASP A 150 -0.99 -4.38 -14.12
CA ASP A 150 -1.56 -5.38 -13.22
C ASP A 150 -2.04 -4.74 -11.91
N TYR A 151 -1.29 -3.73 -11.44
CA TYR A 151 -1.59 -3.03 -10.19
C TYR A 151 -1.27 -1.54 -10.28
N LYS A 152 -1.91 -0.78 -9.38
CA LYS A 152 -1.69 0.65 -9.16
C LYS A 152 -1.45 0.92 -7.68
N TRP A 153 -0.52 1.80 -7.34
CA TRP A 153 -0.33 2.25 -5.96
C TRP A 153 -1.55 3.04 -5.48
N ASP A 154 -2.01 2.75 -4.26
CA ASP A 154 -3.09 3.50 -3.60
C ASP A 154 -2.51 4.63 -2.74
N LEU A 155 -2.13 5.72 -3.40
CA LEU A 155 -1.62 6.92 -2.72
C LEU A 155 -2.73 7.67 -1.98
N GLY A 156 -3.99 7.54 -2.40
CA GLY A 156 -5.15 8.08 -1.70
C GLY A 156 -5.31 7.45 -0.32
N TRP A 157 -5.38 6.11 -0.25
CA TRP A 157 -5.44 5.36 1.01
C TRP A 157 -4.27 5.72 1.94
N MET A 158 -3.07 5.83 1.39
CA MET A 158 -1.86 6.16 2.14
C MET A 158 -1.96 7.55 2.77
N ASN A 159 -2.27 8.58 1.97
CA ASN A 159 -2.37 9.96 2.45
C ASN A 159 -3.46 10.11 3.50
N ASP A 160 -4.66 9.62 3.24
CA ASP A 160 -5.82 9.73 4.13
C ASP A 160 -5.55 9.02 5.46
N THR A 161 -4.98 7.80 5.42
CA THR A 161 -4.63 7.03 6.62
C THR A 161 -3.58 7.75 7.47
N LEU A 162 -2.50 8.25 6.86
CA LEU A 162 -1.45 8.95 7.60
C LEU A 162 -1.94 10.29 8.16
N ASP A 163 -2.75 11.02 7.40
CA ASP A 163 -3.31 12.28 7.87
C ASP A 163 -4.31 12.10 9.01
N TYR A 164 -5.09 11.02 9.00
CA TYR A 164 -5.93 10.63 10.12
C TYR A 164 -5.10 10.35 11.37
N CYS A 165 -4.02 9.56 11.24
CA CYS A 165 -3.21 9.12 12.38
C CYS A 165 -2.34 10.23 12.99
N LYS A 166 -1.99 11.28 12.23
CA LYS A 166 -1.31 12.48 12.75
C LYS A 166 -2.20 13.31 13.70
N LYS A 167 -3.51 13.24 13.52
CA LYS A 167 -4.46 14.06 14.30
C LYS A 167 -4.54 13.56 15.73
N ASP A 168 -4.72 14.49 16.68
CA ASP A 168 -5.07 14.14 18.06
C ASP A 168 -6.39 13.35 18.05
N PRO A 169 -6.49 12.23 18.77
CA PRO A 169 -7.69 11.39 18.82
C PRO A 169 -8.98 12.12 19.14
N ILE A 170 -8.93 13.25 19.87
CA ILE A 170 -10.12 14.06 20.16
C ILE A 170 -10.75 14.67 18.91
N TYR A 171 -9.97 14.89 17.84
CA TYR A 171 -10.46 15.45 16.58
C TYR A 171 -10.82 14.39 15.56
N ARG A 172 -10.44 13.13 15.71
CA ARG A 172 -10.62 12.06 14.73
C ARG A 172 -12.07 11.75 14.39
N GLN A 173 -13.00 12.02 15.31
CA GLN A 173 -14.44 11.86 15.07
C GLN A 173 -14.95 12.68 13.87
N TRP A 174 -14.34 13.82 13.57
CA TRP A 174 -14.69 14.66 12.42
C TRP A 174 -13.91 14.31 11.15
N HIS A 175 -12.95 13.38 11.25
CA HIS A 175 -12.10 12.88 10.18
C HIS A 175 -12.24 11.37 9.94
N HIS A 176 -13.28 10.79 10.50
CA HIS A 176 -13.54 9.34 10.44
C HIS A 176 -13.62 8.83 9.01
N TYR A 177 -14.12 9.66 8.09
CA TYR A 177 -14.21 9.35 6.68
C TYR A 177 -12.84 9.16 6.00
N ASP A 178 -11.78 9.78 6.49
CA ASP A 178 -10.42 9.62 5.94
C ASP A 178 -9.99 8.13 5.93
N VAL A 179 -10.42 7.33 6.91
CA VAL A 179 -10.12 5.89 6.96
C VAL A 179 -11.06 5.06 6.07
N THR A 180 -12.31 5.45 5.91
CA THR A 180 -13.31 4.64 5.19
C THR A 180 -13.42 4.97 3.71
N PHE A 181 -12.91 6.13 3.29
CA PHE A 181 -13.08 6.65 1.93
C PHE A 181 -12.46 5.76 0.86
N SER A 182 -11.34 5.13 1.14
CA SER A 182 -10.68 4.22 0.20
C SER A 182 -11.64 3.16 -0.36
N MET A 183 -12.56 2.64 0.47
CA MET A 183 -13.52 1.63 0.04
C MET A 183 -14.58 2.17 -0.93
N ALA A 184 -14.74 3.48 -1.06
CA ALA A 184 -15.67 4.09 -2.04
C ALA A 184 -15.13 3.96 -3.49
N TYR A 185 -13.81 3.88 -3.66
CA TYR A 185 -13.18 3.77 -4.98
C TYR A 185 -12.35 2.49 -5.18
N PHE A 186 -12.07 1.74 -4.11
CA PHE A 186 -11.13 0.61 -4.12
C PHE A 186 -11.34 -0.39 -5.27
N TYR A 187 -12.58 -0.68 -5.63
CA TYR A 187 -12.90 -1.64 -6.70
C TYR A 187 -12.86 -1.04 -8.11
N SER A 188 -12.45 0.22 -8.27
CA SER A 188 -12.26 0.82 -9.60
C SER A 188 -10.97 0.38 -10.28
N GLU A 189 -9.95 0.03 -9.49
CA GLU A 189 -8.63 -0.41 -9.93
C GLU A 189 -8.12 -1.58 -9.06
N LYS A 190 -7.02 -2.21 -9.45
CA LYS A 190 -6.33 -3.21 -8.62
C LYS A 190 -5.24 -2.53 -7.81
N PHE A 191 -5.59 -2.06 -6.63
CA PHE A 191 -4.71 -1.27 -5.79
C PHE A 191 -3.70 -2.09 -4.97
N ILE A 192 -2.52 -1.48 -4.73
CA ILE A 192 -1.54 -1.87 -3.73
C ILE A 192 -1.56 -0.80 -2.65
N ASN A 193 -1.84 -1.18 -1.41
CA ASN A 193 -1.69 -0.28 -0.25
C ASN A 193 -0.21 -0.06 0.02
N VAL A 194 0.24 1.19 0.03
CA VAL A 194 1.66 1.52 0.04
C VAL A 194 2.05 2.37 1.24
N PHE A 195 3.20 2.04 1.86
CA PHE A 195 4.03 2.99 2.59
C PHE A 195 5.40 2.94 1.93
N SER A 196 5.64 3.83 0.97
CA SER A 196 6.83 3.83 0.12
C SER A 196 7.98 4.64 0.73
N HIS A 197 9.06 4.79 -0.04
CA HIS A 197 10.20 5.65 0.33
C HIS A 197 9.80 7.13 0.39
N ASP A 198 8.86 7.57 -0.44
CA ASP A 198 8.46 8.98 -0.54
C ASP A 198 7.84 9.52 0.75
N GLU A 199 7.22 8.65 1.55
CA GLU A 199 6.61 9.06 2.82
C GLU A 199 7.65 9.26 3.93
N VAL A 200 8.88 8.79 3.77
CA VAL A 200 9.90 8.75 4.83
C VAL A 200 11.19 9.51 4.48
N VAL A 201 11.08 10.52 3.63
CA VAL A 201 12.20 11.37 3.15
C VAL A 201 11.83 12.85 3.17
N HIS A 202 12.81 13.71 2.99
CA HIS A 202 12.67 15.14 2.73
C HIS A 202 11.92 15.93 3.81
N GLY A 203 12.10 15.58 5.09
CA GLY A 203 11.46 16.24 6.22
C GLY A 203 10.02 15.84 6.44
N LYS A 204 9.58 14.74 5.85
CA LYS A 204 8.22 14.21 6.01
C LYS A 204 8.02 13.38 7.28
N ALA A 205 9.07 13.07 8.03
CA ALA A 205 9.15 12.14 9.16
C ALA A 205 8.92 10.66 8.77
N THR A 206 9.27 9.72 9.66
CA THR A 206 9.05 8.28 9.42
C THR A 206 7.59 7.88 9.71
N ILE A 207 7.20 6.67 9.31
CA ILE A 207 5.81 6.20 9.54
C ILE A 207 5.45 6.24 11.03
N VAL A 208 6.35 5.76 11.90
CA VAL A 208 6.11 5.80 13.36
C VAL A 208 6.06 7.24 13.87
N ASP A 209 6.96 8.11 13.39
CA ASP A 209 7.00 9.51 13.84
C ASP A 209 5.79 10.34 13.39
N LYS A 210 5.13 9.95 12.31
CA LYS A 210 3.87 10.57 11.88
C LYS A 210 2.70 10.29 12.82
N MET A 211 2.78 9.23 13.63
CA MET A 211 1.70 8.90 14.56
C MET A 211 1.63 9.96 15.68
N TRP A 212 0.41 10.22 16.15
CA TRP A 212 0.16 11.14 17.27
C TRP A 212 0.64 10.58 18.61
N GLY A 213 1.02 11.44 19.53
CA GLY A 213 1.20 11.15 20.94
C GLY A 213 2.63 10.91 21.40
N SER A 214 2.79 10.27 22.54
CA SER A 214 4.06 9.85 23.12
C SER A 214 4.76 8.78 22.26
N TYR A 215 5.98 8.44 22.62
CA TYR A 215 6.71 7.35 21.97
C TYR A 215 5.92 6.04 22.01
N GLU A 216 5.33 5.70 23.16
CA GLU A 216 4.52 4.50 23.35
C GLU A 216 3.21 4.55 22.52
N ASP A 217 2.55 5.72 22.50
CA ASP A 217 1.34 5.93 21.71
C ASP A 217 1.60 5.79 20.21
N LYS A 218 2.73 6.31 19.72
CA LYS A 218 3.16 6.20 18.33
C LYS A 218 3.30 4.75 17.91
N PHE A 219 4.00 3.93 18.71
CA PHE A 219 4.15 2.49 18.41
C PHE A 219 2.83 1.74 18.51
N SER A 220 1.99 2.05 19.48
CA SER A 220 0.65 1.47 19.60
C SER A 220 -0.19 1.71 18.36
N GLN A 221 -0.22 2.97 17.88
CA GLN A 221 -0.94 3.32 16.66
C GLN A 221 -0.30 2.71 15.40
N ALA A 222 1.03 2.71 15.29
CA ALA A 222 1.72 2.10 14.16
C ALA A 222 1.36 0.61 14.03
N ARG A 223 1.29 -0.14 15.14
CA ARG A 223 0.82 -1.53 15.14
C ARG A 223 -0.62 -1.65 14.60
N ALA A 224 -1.52 -0.76 15.01
CA ALA A 224 -2.90 -0.74 14.54
C ALA A 224 -2.98 -0.37 13.04
N VAL A 225 -2.21 0.61 12.59
CA VAL A 225 -2.14 1.04 11.18
C VAL A 225 -1.62 -0.08 10.28
N TYR A 226 -0.56 -0.79 10.69
CA TYR A 226 -0.07 -1.93 9.92
C TYR A 226 -1.05 -3.10 9.91
N THR A 227 -1.78 -3.33 11.03
CA THR A 227 -2.87 -4.31 11.02
C THR A 227 -3.97 -3.88 10.04
N TYR A 228 -4.34 -2.61 10.02
CA TYR A 228 -5.26 -2.08 9.00
C TYR A 228 -4.73 -2.29 7.58
N MET A 229 -3.49 -1.91 7.31
CA MET A 229 -2.86 -2.11 6.00
C MET A 229 -2.93 -3.58 5.55
N PHE A 230 -2.52 -4.52 6.40
CA PHE A 230 -2.44 -5.93 6.04
C PHE A 230 -3.82 -6.60 5.90
N THR A 231 -4.83 -6.11 6.61
CA THR A 231 -6.19 -6.67 6.58
C THR A 231 -7.14 -5.92 5.64
N HIS A 232 -6.83 -4.68 5.22
CA HIS A 232 -7.55 -3.97 4.15
C HIS A 232 -7.42 -4.74 2.83
N PRO A 233 -8.40 -4.76 1.93
CA PRO A 233 -8.22 -5.30 0.58
C PRO A 233 -7.05 -4.68 -0.18
N GLY A 234 -6.48 -5.41 -1.13
CA GLY A 234 -5.34 -4.98 -1.95
C GLY A 234 -4.00 -5.60 -1.54
N LYS A 235 -3.02 -5.54 -2.44
CA LYS A 235 -1.65 -6.00 -2.15
C LYS A 235 -0.93 -4.99 -1.25
N LYS A 236 0.23 -5.34 -0.74
CA LYS A 236 0.95 -4.56 0.27
C LYS A 236 2.34 -4.19 -0.21
N LEU A 237 2.73 -2.94 -0.01
CA LEU A 237 4.09 -2.47 -0.18
C LEU A 237 4.53 -1.72 1.07
N ASN A 238 5.58 -2.21 1.71
CA ASN A 238 6.20 -1.57 2.86
C ASN A 238 7.66 -1.28 2.57
N PHE A 239 8.09 -0.03 2.74
CA PHE A 239 9.47 0.34 2.51
C PHE A 239 10.37 -0.16 3.64
N MET A 240 11.60 -0.56 3.29
CA MET A 240 12.60 -1.09 4.23
C MET A 240 12.87 -0.13 5.40
N GLY A 241 13.00 -0.69 6.61
CA GLY A 241 13.19 0.07 7.85
C GLY A 241 11.88 0.42 8.57
N ASN A 242 10.75 0.46 7.88
CA ASN A 242 9.46 0.69 8.51
C ASN A 242 9.11 -0.44 9.48
N GLU A 243 9.45 -1.70 9.15
CA GLU A 243 9.19 -2.90 9.96
C GLU A 243 9.99 -2.97 11.27
N ILE A 244 11.03 -2.15 11.40
CA ILE A 244 11.79 -2.00 12.65
C ILE A 244 11.46 -0.70 13.40
N GLY A 245 10.47 0.06 12.88
CA GLY A 245 10.09 1.34 13.45
C GLY A 245 11.19 2.39 13.36
N GLN A 246 11.94 2.44 12.24
CA GLN A 246 13.04 3.38 12.06
C GLN A 246 12.59 4.82 12.33
N LEU A 247 13.39 5.56 13.11
CA LEU A 247 13.08 6.94 13.50
C LEU A 247 13.80 7.98 12.64
N ARG A 248 14.89 7.57 11.99
CA ARG A 248 15.59 8.40 11.00
C ARG A 248 14.95 8.22 9.64
N GLU A 249 14.68 9.33 8.95
CA GLU A 249 14.28 9.29 7.55
C GLU A 249 15.27 8.50 6.68
N TRP A 250 14.79 7.94 5.61
CA TRP A 250 15.64 7.22 4.68
C TRP A 250 16.70 8.14 4.07
N ASP A 251 17.89 7.59 3.96
CA ASP A 251 19.08 8.24 3.41
C ASP A 251 19.84 7.15 2.63
N GLU A 252 19.92 7.29 1.33
CA GLU A 252 20.54 6.32 0.42
C GLU A 252 22.04 6.08 0.71
N THR A 253 22.68 7.00 1.43
CA THR A 253 24.08 6.89 1.83
C THR A 253 24.29 6.07 3.11
N LYS A 254 23.20 5.66 3.78
CA LYS A 254 23.24 4.98 5.08
C LYS A 254 22.47 3.66 5.07
N SER A 255 22.95 2.71 5.84
CA SER A 255 22.20 1.49 6.15
C SER A 255 20.96 1.78 6.99
N CYS A 256 19.96 0.89 6.96
CA CYS A 256 18.88 0.90 7.94
C CYS A 256 19.46 0.78 9.36
N ASP A 257 18.76 1.39 10.32
CA ASP A 257 19.22 1.46 11.72
C ASP A 257 18.91 0.15 12.47
N TRP A 258 19.47 -0.97 12.00
CA TRP A 258 19.25 -2.31 12.56
C TRP A 258 19.52 -2.43 14.06
N PHE A 259 20.39 -1.56 14.61
CA PHE A 259 20.67 -1.49 16.04
C PHE A 259 19.41 -1.17 16.88
N LEU A 260 18.36 -0.61 16.27
CA LEU A 260 17.10 -0.34 16.95
C LEU A 260 16.45 -1.62 17.49
N LEU A 261 16.72 -2.78 16.91
CA LEU A 261 16.25 -4.07 17.41
C LEU A 261 16.85 -4.47 18.77
N GLU A 262 17.88 -3.76 19.25
CA GLU A 262 18.38 -3.91 20.62
C GLU A 262 17.48 -3.22 21.67
N TYR A 263 16.53 -2.40 21.23
CA TYR A 263 15.57 -1.70 22.09
C TYR A 263 14.22 -2.43 22.14
N PRO A 264 13.68 -2.69 23.35
CA PRO A 264 12.50 -3.54 23.51
C PRO A 264 11.27 -3.13 22.70
N MET A 265 11.04 -1.82 22.50
CA MET A 265 9.88 -1.34 21.73
C MET A 265 10.00 -1.67 20.23
N HIS A 266 11.18 -1.48 19.66
CA HIS A 266 11.46 -1.76 18.27
C HIS A 266 11.49 -3.27 17.97
N ASP A 267 12.11 -4.04 18.86
CA ASP A 267 12.13 -5.51 18.78
C ASP A 267 10.72 -6.08 18.83
N ALA A 268 9.92 -5.67 19.81
CA ALA A 268 8.54 -6.07 19.95
C ALA A 268 7.66 -5.64 18.76
N PHE A 269 7.90 -4.46 18.20
CA PHE A 269 7.24 -3.99 16.99
C PHE A 269 7.57 -4.86 15.78
N ASN A 270 8.84 -5.22 15.60
CA ASN A 270 9.28 -6.11 14.54
C ASN A 270 8.68 -7.52 14.69
N HIS A 271 8.63 -8.06 15.92
CA HIS A 271 7.95 -9.34 16.18
C HIS A 271 6.46 -9.29 15.82
N MET A 272 5.76 -8.20 16.15
CA MET A 272 4.37 -8.03 15.74
C MET A 272 4.24 -8.00 14.20
N PHE A 273 5.17 -7.31 13.52
CA PHE A 273 5.18 -7.23 12.06
C PHE A 273 5.40 -8.62 11.41
N GLN A 274 6.28 -9.45 11.99
CA GLN A 274 6.49 -10.83 11.55
C GLN A 274 5.21 -11.70 11.76
N ASP A 275 4.59 -11.61 12.94
CA ASP A 275 3.34 -12.35 13.23
C ASP A 275 2.20 -11.91 12.30
N LEU A 276 2.11 -10.62 12.01
CA LEU A 276 1.13 -10.06 11.07
C LEU A 276 1.39 -10.53 9.63
N GLY A 277 2.65 -10.54 9.19
CA GLY A 277 3.05 -11.08 7.89
C GLY A 277 2.71 -12.57 7.76
N LYS A 278 2.95 -13.35 8.80
CA LYS A 278 2.57 -14.76 8.87
C LYS A 278 1.05 -14.95 8.78
N LEU A 279 0.30 -14.18 9.57
CA LEU A 279 -1.18 -14.20 9.53
C LEU A 279 -1.67 -13.90 8.09
N TYR A 280 -1.08 -12.90 7.42
CA TYR A 280 -1.42 -12.54 6.05
C TYR A 280 -1.16 -13.69 5.06
N VAL A 281 0.04 -14.24 5.04
CA VAL A 281 0.44 -15.27 4.06
C VAL A 281 -0.32 -16.58 4.25
N GLU A 282 -0.55 -17.00 5.50
CA GLU A 282 -1.21 -18.29 5.83
C GLU A 282 -2.73 -18.27 5.59
N ASN A 283 -3.35 -17.08 5.45
CA ASN A 283 -4.81 -16.96 5.38
C ASN A 283 -5.29 -16.26 4.12
N ASP A 284 -5.92 -17.01 3.25
CA ASP A 284 -6.37 -16.58 1.93
C ASP A 284 -7.43 -15.46 1.97
N ALA A 285 -8.10 -15.25 3.10
CA ALA A 285 -9.02 -14.14 3.33
C ALA A 285 -8.35 -12.75 3.11
N PHE A 286 -7.03 -12.66 3.32
CA PHE A 286 -6.33 -11.37 3.25
C PHE A 286 -5.70 -11.05 1.88
N TRP A 287 -5.67 -12.02 0.94
CA TRP A 287 -4.96 -11.79 -0.32
C TRP A 287 -5.59 -12.41 -1.57
N LYS A 288 -6.46 -13.43 -1.43
CA LYS A 288 -6.90 -14.22 -2.59
C LYS A 288 -7.91 -13.47 -3.47
N ASP A 289 -8.95 -12.93 -2.85
CA ASP A 289 -10.06 -12.30 -3.53
C ASP A 289 -10.13 -10.79 -3.25
N ASP A 290 -8.96 -10.14 -3.10
CA ASP A 290 -8.86 -8.72 -2.71
C ASP A 290 -9.71 -7.79 -3.57
N TYR A 291 -9.79 -8.06 -4.87
CA TYR A 291 -10.49 -7.18 -5.83
C TYR A 291 -11.92 -7.65 -6.13
N ASN A 292 -12.44 -8.60 -5.36
CA ASN A 292 -13.83 -9.03 -5.38
C ASN A 292 -14.59 -8.36 -4.22
N PRO A 293 -15.63 -7.52 -4.49
CA PRO A 293 -16.39 -6.86 -3.43
C PRO A 293 -16.98 -7.81 -2.37
N CYS A 294 -17.20 -9.08 -2.73
CA CYS A 294 -17.74 -10.06 -1.79
C CYS A 294 -16.73 -10.48 -0.70
N SER A 295 -15.43 -10.18 -0.85
CA SER A 295 -14.38 -10.54 0.11
C SER A 295 -14.29 -9.61 1.32
N PHE A 296 -14.95 -8.46 1.26
CA PHE A 296 -14.95 -7.43 2.30
C PHE A 296 -16.36 -7.02 2.69
N GLU A 297 -16.58 -6.78 3.97
CA GLU A 297 -17.86 -6.29 4.45
C GLU A 297 -17.69 -5.42 5.69
N TRP A 298 -18.17 -4.18 5.66
CA TRP A 298 -18.23 -3.36 6.87
C TRP A 298 -19.19 -3.97 7.88
N VAL A 299 -18.71 -4.13 9.11
CA VAL A 299 -19.55 -4.45 10.28
C VAL A 299 -20.07 -3.14 10.89
N ASN A 300 -19.20 -2.19 11.12
CA ASN A 300 -19.53 -0.82 11.48
C ASN A 300 -18.46 0.13 10.96
N ALA A 301 -18.82 0.96 9.98
CA ALA A 301 -17.94 1.97 9.39
C ALA A 301 -18.10 3.35 10.05
N ASP A 302 -19.15 3.56 10.85
CA ASP A 302 -19.61 4.89 11.26
C ASP A 302 -19.56 5.14 12.77
N ASP A 303 -18.73 4.40 13.51
CA ASP A 303 -18.56 4.59 14.95
C ASP A 303 -17.59 5.76 15.25
N THR A 304 -18.01 6.94 14.83
CA THR A 304 -17.23 8.18 14.93
C THR A 304 -16.94 8.59 16.37
N GLN A 305 -17.88 8.33 17.30
CA GLN A 305 -17.73 8.71 18.71
C GLN A 305 -16.62 7.94 19.42
N HIS A 306 -16.38 6.69 18.98
CA HIS A 306 -15.35 5.85 19.55
C HIS A 306 -14.07 5.80 18.70
N ASN A 307 -14.01 6.50 17.54
CA ASN A 307 -12.94 6.36 16.55
C ASN A 307 -12.64 4.89 16.22
N MET A 308 -13.71 4.10 16.06
CA MET A 308 -13.64 2.65 15.92
C MET A 308 -14.16 2.22 14.55
N PHE A 309 -13.48 1.25 13.95
CA PHE A 309 -13.84 0.65 12.66
C PHE A 309 -13.90 -0.85 12.81
N SER A 310 -14.88 -1.48 12.21
CA SER A 310 -14.93 -2.93 12.19
C SER A 310 -15.43 -3.47 10.86
N TYR A 311 -14.77 -4.52 10.38
CA TYR A 311 -15.08 -5.15 9.10
C TYR A 311 -14.72 -6.63 9.09
N LEU A 312 -15.30 -7.34 8.14
CA LEU A 312 -15.01 -8.75 7.85
C LEU A 312 -14.14 -8.86 6.60
N ARG A 313 -13.17 -9.79 6.66
CA ARG A 313 -12.47 -10.32 5.49
C ARG A 313 -12.90 -11.78 5.34
N LYS A 314 -13.39 -12.11 4.15
CA LYS A 314 -13.94 -13.43 3.85
C LYS A 314 -12.92 -14.25 3.06
N GLY A 315 -12.64 -15.44 3.61
CA GLY A 315 -11.74 -16.39 2.97
C GLY A 315 -12.48 -17.62 2.43
N THR A 316 -11.74 -18.57 1.88
CA THR A 316 -12.34 -19.83 1.42
C THR A 316 -12.58 -20.84 2.54
N LYS A 317 -11.84 -20.72 3.63
CA LYS A 317 -11.92 -21.64 4.77
C LYS A 317 -12.36 -20.95 6.04
N LYS A 318 -11.96 -19.73 6.23
CA LYS A 318 -12.15 -18.95 7.46
C LYS A 318 -12.42 -17.49 7.11
N ASP A 319 -13.30 -16.89 7.88
CA ASP A 319 -13.52 -15.44 7.85
C ASP A 319 -12.82 -14.79 9.05
N TYR A 320 -12.52 -13.52 8.91
CA TYR A 320 -11.85 -12.74 9.95
C TYR A 320 -12.64 -11.47 10.23
N LEU A 321 -12.92 -11.23 11.53
CA LEU A 321 -13.43 -9.96 12.00
C LEU A 321 -12.27 -9.11 12.50
N ILE A 322 -12.12 -7.91 11.93
CA ILE A 322 -11.10 -6.93 12.29
C ILE A 322 -11.80 -5.79 13.03
N ILE A 323 -11.23 -5.38 14.16
CA ILE A 323 -11.67 -4.24 14.95
C ILE A 323 -10.48 -3.33 15.17
N LEU A 324 -10.59 -2.06 14.74
CA LEU A 324 -9.59 -1.02 14.91
C LEU A 324 -10.13 0.02 15.89
N ASN A 325 -9.36 0.34 16.91
CA ASN A 325 -9.66 1.41 17.85
C ASN A 325 -8.55 2.45 17.81
N PHE A 326 -8.82 3.60 17.22
CA PHE A 326 -7.89 4.72 17.14
C PHE A 326 -8.13 5.79 18.21
N SER A 327 -8.92 5.47 19.26
CA SER A 327 -9.07 6.33 20.44
C SER A 327 -8.08 5.95 21.55
N THR A 328 -7.85 6.85 22.47
CA THR A 328 -7.05 6.60 23.68
C THR A 328 -7.82 5.84 24.77
N ASN A 329 -9.11 5.57 24.56
CA ASN A 329 -9.95 4.87 25.51
C ASN A 329 -10.05 3.37 25.16
N PRO A 330 -9.81 2.45 26.11
CA PRO A 330 -10.20 1.07 25.96
C PRO A 330 -11.72 0.93 26.17
N TYR A 331 -12.34 -0.03 25.49
CA TYR A 331 -13.76 -0.31 25.61
C TYR A 331 -13.98 -1.75 26.06
N ALA A 332 -14.48 -1.93 27.28
CA ALA A 332 -14.83 -3.26 27.79
C ALA A 332 -16.20 -3.67 27.28
N LYS A 333 -16.32 -4.96 26.92
CA LYS A 333 -17.60 -5.58 26.53
C LYS A 333 -18.30 -4.86 25.38
N GLN A 334 -17.51 -4.36 24.42
CA GLN A 334 -18.04 -3.71 23.21
C GLN A 334 -18.78 -4.73 22.34
N GLN A 335 -19.90 -4.30 21.76
CA GLN A 335 -20.80 -5.18 21.01
C GLN A 335 -20.69 -4.96 19.51
N PHE A 336 -20.50 -6.06 18.76
CA PHE A 336 -20.42 -6.07 17.31
C PHE A 336 -21.44 -7.00 16.70
N GLY A 337 -22.20 -6.50 15.72
CA GLY A 337 -23.11 -7.32 14.93
C GLY A 337 -22.34 -8.21 13.96
N VAL A 338 -22.66 -9.51 13.91
CA VAL A 338 -21.98 -10.48 13.05
C VAL A 338 -22.97 -11.35 12.29
N GLY A 339 -22.59 -11.77 11.09
CA GLY A 339 -23.43 -12.59 10.21
C GLY A 339 -23.41 -14.09 10.52
N ILE A 340 -22.36 -14.57 11.17
CA ILE A 340 -22.07 -15.98 11.39
C ILE A 340 -22.24 -16.30 12.87
N SER A 341 -22.92 -17.42 13.19
CA SER A 341 -22.97 -17.98 14.54
C SER A 341 -21.72 -18.80 14.81
N GLY A 342 -21.27 -18.83 16.05
CA GLY A 342 -20.11 -19.65 16.45
C GLY A 342 -19.21 -18.96 17.45
N GLU A 343 -18.04 -19.53 17.67
CA GLU A 343 -16.98 -18.96 18.49
C GLU A 343 -16.08 -18.06 17.62
N TYR A 344 -15.84 -16.85 18.07
CA TYR A 344 -14.89 -15.90 17.54
C TYR A 344 -13.64 -15.95 18.39
N LYS A 345 -12.55 -16.47 17.84
CA LYS A 345 -11.27 -16.64 18.53
C LYS A 345 -10.31 -15.55 18.13
N GLU A 346 -9.83 -14.78 19.10
CA GLU A 346 -8.80 -13.78 18.87
C GLU A 346 -7.48 -14.45 18.43
N VAL A 347 -6.95 -14.04 17.28
CA VAL A 347 -5.71 -14.57 16.70
C VAL A 347 -4.60 -13.54 16.66
N LEU A 348 -4.95 -12.26 16.75
CA LEU A 348 -4.00 -11.15 16.89
C LEU A 348 -4.64 -10.04 17.71
N ASN A 349 -3.87 -9.48 18.65
CA ASN A 349 -4.17 -8.23 19.32
C ASN A 349 -2.88 -7.42 19.45
N THR A 350 -2.86 -6.24 18.86
CA THR A 350 -1.67 -5.39 18.79
C THR A 350 -1.21 -4.85 20.14
N GLN A 351 -2.03 -5.02 21.18
CA GLN A 351 -1.73 -4.59 22.55
C GLN A 351 -1.34 -5.72 23.50
N TRP A 352 -1.11 -6.94 22.98
CA TRP A 352 -0.56 -8.04 23.77
C TRP A 352 0.82 -7.67 24.35
N ALA A 353 1.13 -8.23 25.55
CA ALA A 353 2.38 -7.98 26.26
C ALA A 353 3.63 -8.34 25.41
N LYS A 354 3.56 -9.40 24.62
CA LYS A 354 4.65 -9.83 23.70
C LYS A 354 5.02 -8.78 22.64
N TYR A 355 4.12 -7.84 22.36
CA TYR A 355 4.36 -6.72 21.42
C TYR A 355 4.64 -5.40 22.18
N ASN A 356 4.97 -5.50 23.46
CA ASN A 356 5.13 -4.34 24.36
C ASN A 356 3.88 -3.44 24.34
N GLY A 357 2.71 -4.07 24.31
CA GLY A 357 1.40 -3.41 24.35
C GLY A 357 0.89 -3.18 25.76
N ASN A 358 -0.31 -2.61 25.88
CA ASN A 358 -0.89 -2.20 27.16
C ASN A 358 -1.62 -3.32 27.92
N LEU A 359 -1.82 -4.49 27.29
CA LEU A 359 -2.45 -5.63 27.97
C LEU A 359 -1.45 -6.36 28.89
N PRO A 360 -1.91 -6.87 30.04
CA PRO A 360 -1.02 -7.52 31.01
C PRO A 360 -0.53 -8.90 30.57
N SER A 361 -1.14 -9.49 29.53
CA SER A 361 -0.81 -10.81 29.02
C SER A 361 -1.16 -10.96 27.54
N ASP A 362 -0.76 -12.10 26.96
CA ASP A 362 -1.07 -12.48 25.57
C ASP A 362 -2.29 -13.43 25.54
N THR A 363 -3.16 -13.36 26.51
CA THR A 363 -4.34 -14.22 26.58
C THR A 363 -5.37 -13.83 25.54
N ALA A 364 -5.57 -14.69 24.56
CA ALA A 364 -6.54 -14.48 23.49
C ALA A 364 -7.98 -14.59 24.02
N GLN A 365 -8.82 -13.65 23.59
CA GLN A 365 -10.26 -13.68 23.86
C GLN A 365 -10.95 -14.78 23.04
N LYS A 366 -12.03 -15.33 23.61
CA LYS A 366 -12.97 -16.19 22.92
C LYS A 366 -14.38 -15.67 23.15
N CYS A 367 -15.05 -15.30 22.07
CA CYS A 367 -16.36 -14.66 22.13
C CYS A 367 -17.39 -15.54 21.44
N GLN A 368 -18.41 -15.98 22.19
CA GLN A 368 -19.49 -16.75 21.62
C GLN A 368 -20.53 -15.80 21.00
N ALA A 369 -20.87 -16.03 19.72
CA ALA A 369 -21.94 -15.29 19.07
C ALA A 369 -23.30 -15.68 19.64
N VAL A 370 -24.06 -14.68 20.11
CA VAL A 370 -25.42 -14.86 20.64
C VAL A 370 -26.44 -14.37 19.62
N ARG A 371 -27.61 -15.02 19.58
CA ARG A 371 -28.70 -14.64 18.69
C ARG A 371 -29.39 -13.36 19.19
N LEU A 372 -28.77 -12.25 18.89
CA LEU A 372 -29.26 -10.90 19.18
C LEU A 372 -28.89 -9.99 18.00
N SER A 373 -29.90 -9.40 17.38
CA SER A 373 -29.66 -8.53 16.22
C SER A 373 -28.92 -7.25 16.62
N ARG A 374 -27.83 -6.97 15.92
CA ARG A 374 -27.02 -5.75 16.09
C ARG A 374 -26.47 -5.28 14.76
N ASN A 375 -26.47 -3.97 14.48
CA ASN A 375 -25.95 -3.38 13.24
C ASN A 375 -26.49 -4.06 11.96
N GLY A 376 -27.78 -4.46 11.97
CA GLY A 376 -28.41 -5.16 10.85
C GLY A 376 -27.99 -6.63 10.67
N LYS A 377 -27.21 -7.20 11.59
CA LYS A 377 -26.76 -8.60 11.59
C LYS A 377 -27.60 -9.44 12.57
N PRO A 378 -27.76 -10.77 12.31
CA PRO A 378 -28.59 -11.66 13.12
C PRO A 378 -27.99 -12.06 14.46
N PHE A 379 -26.65 -11.97 14.59
CA PHE A 379 -25.93 -12.33 15.80
C PHE A 379 -25.09 -11.17 16.31
N MET A 380 -24.65 -11.25 17.55
CA MET A 380 -23.81 -10.29 18.21
C MET A 380 -22.72 -11.02 19.01
N ILE A 381 -21.49 -10.52 18.93
CA ILE A 381 -20.41 -10.85 19.86
C ILE A 381 -20.15 -9.69 20.80
N GLN A 382 -19.53 -10.01 21.93
CA GLN A 382 -19.06 -9.02 22.90
C GLN A 382 -17.60 -9.31 23.24
N CYS A 383 -16.75 -8.30 23.08
CA CYS A 383 -15.32 -8.42 23.35
C CYS A 383 -14.75 -7.12 23.95
N ASP A 384 -13.57 -7.22 24.55
CA ASP A 384 -12.82 -6.08 25.01
C ASP A 384 -11.94 -5.55 23.88
N VAL A 385 -11.94 -4.23 23.70
CA VAL A 385 -11.18 -3.55 22.65
C VAL A 385 -10.16 -2.61 23.30
N PRO A 386 -8.86 -2.84 23.10
CA PRO A 386 -7.83 -2.00 23.71
C PRO A 386 -7.74 -0.62 23.05
N SER A 387 -7.18 0.35 23.75
CA SER A 387 -6.91 1.69 23.21
C SER A 387 -5.80 1.66 22.17
N LEU A 388 -5.86 2.55 21.16
CA LEU A 388 -4.85 2.73 20.11
C LEU A 388 -4.38 1.37 19.54
N GLY A 389 -5.32 0.47 19.27
CA GLY A 389 -5.01 -0.91 18.95
C GLY A 389 -5.92 -1.54 17.90
N ALA A 390 -5.53 -2.71 17.46
CA ALA A 390 -6.30 -3.55 16.55
C ALA A 390 -6.42 -4.96 17.11
N THR A 391 -7.57 -5.58 16.84
CA THR A 391 -7.89 -6.94 17.24
C THR A 391 -8.42 -7.70 16.05
N VAL A 392 -7.94 -8.92 15.82
CA VAL A 392 -8.36 -9.80 14.72
C VAL A 392 -8.91 -11.09 15.31
N PHE A 393 -10.15 -11.41 14.98
CA PHE A 393 -10.81 -12.64 15.35
C PHE A 393 -10.99 -13.55 14.14
N GLU A 394 -10.65 -14.82 14.30
CA GLU A 394 -10.98 -15.90 13.37
C GLU A 394 -12.38 -16.45 13.68
N VAL A 395 -13.16 -16.79 12.64
CA VAL A 395 -14.53 -17.33 12.73
C VAL A 395 -14.62 -18.70 12.08
#